data_d6a85b9f85b892c843c30d2272a8876e
#
_entry.id   d6a85b9f85b892c843c30d2272a8876e
#
_cell.length_a   1.000
_cell.length_b   1.000
_cell.length_c   1.000
_cell.angle_alpha   90.00
_cell.angle_beta   90.00
_cell.angle_gamma   90.00
#
_symmetry.space_group_name_H-M   'P 1'
#
loop_
_entity.id
_entity.type
_entity.pdbx_description
1 polymer ?
#
loop_
_entity_poly.entity_id
_entity_poly.type
_entity_poly.pdbx_seq_one_letter_code
_entity_poly.pdbx_strand_id
1 'polypeptide(L)'
;MIPKRLKEARLRAKLTQEKLGVLAGIEEATAYSRLSHYENGTHKPTFELVCEFARVLDVPECYFYTVDDRFAEEILKLYFEYNKEN
;
A
#
# COMPACT_ATOMS: atom_id res chain seq x y z
N MET A 1 -8.69 -3.77 4.01
CA MET A 1 -7.24 -3.95 3.74
C MET A 1 -6.54 -4.36 5.03
N ILE A 2 -5.47 -5.11 4.92
CA ILE A 2 -4.67 -5.54 6.07
C ILE A 2 -3.65 -4.44 6.39
N PRO A 3 -3.76 -3.79 7.58
CA PRO A 3 -2.95 -2.59 7.87
C PRO A 3 -1.44 -2.78 7.71
N LYS A 4 -0.91 -3.92 8.16
CA LYS A 4 0.54 -4.15 8.09
C LYS A 4 1.08 -4.21 6.65
N ARG A 5 0.24 -4.58 5.68
CA ARG A 5 0.65 -4.63 4.28
C ARG A 5 0.99 -3.24 3.75
N LEU A 6 0.19 -2.25 4.15
CA LEU A 6 0.45 -0.88 3.73
C LEU A 6 1.78 -0.38 4.26
N LYS A 7 2.03 -0.59 5.55
CA LYS A 7 3.28 -0.17 6.18
C LYS A 7 4.49 -0.89 5.56
N GLU A 8 4.40 -2.21 5.38
CA GLU A 8 5.50 -2.98 4.78
C GLU A 8 5.83 -2.50 3.38
N ALA A 9 4.82 -2.32 2.54
CA ALA A 9 5.04 -1.84 1.17
C ALA A 9 5.61 -0.43 1.14
N ARG A 10 5.11 0.44 2.03
CA ARG A 10 5.62 1.81 2.15
C ARG A 10 7.10 1.83 2.54
N LEU A 11 7.48 1.05 3.54
CA LEU A 11 8.88 0.99 4.00
C LEU A 11 9.79 0.42 2.92
N ARG A 12 9.31 -0.58 2.19
CA ARG A 12 10.06 -1.17 1.07
C ARG A 12 10.29 -0.14 -0.02
N ALA A 13 9.33 0.76 -0.25
CA ALA A 13 9.46 1.85 -1.22
C ALA A 13 10.24 3.04 -0.68
N LYS A 14 10.63 3.01 0.61
CA LYS A 14 11.40 4.07 1.26
C LYS A 14 10.66 5.41 1.29
N LEU A 15 9.34 5.37 1.48
CA LEU A 15 8.53 6.56 1.57
C LEU A 15 8.11 6.82 3.01
N THR A 16 7.97 8.12 3.36
CA THR A 16 7.34 8.51 4.61
C THR A 16 5.84 8.37 4.47
N GLN A 17 5.12 8.35 5.60
CA GLN A 17 3.66 8.32 5.59
C GLN A 17 3.09 9.53 4.86
N GLU A 18 3.60 10.74 5.15
CA GLU A 18 3.15 11.94 4.48
C GLU A 18 3.37 11.85 2.96
N LYS A 19 4.56 11.43 2.54
CA LYS A 19 4.89 11.36 1.11
C LYS A 19 3.99 10.38 0.38
N LEU A 20 3.78 9.19 0.95
CA LEU A 20 2.86 8.23 0.35
C LEU A 20 1.46 8.82 0.22
N GLY A 21 0.97 9.46 1.29
CA GLY A 21 -0.37 10.05 1.27
C GLY A 21 -0.52 11.08 0.17
N VAL A 22 0.44 11.99 0.06
CA VAL A 22 0.41 13.04 -0.98
C VAL A 22 0.46 12.44 -2.37
N LEU A 23 1.34 11.47 -2.60
CA LEU A 23 1.44 10.81 -3.91
C LEU A 23 0.17 10.05 -4.28
N ALA A 24 -0.57 9.58 -3.27
CA ALA A 24 -1.84 8.88 -3.49
C ALA A 24 -3.04 9.81 -3.63
N GLY A 25 -2.82 11.12 -3.57
CA GLY A 25 -3.87 12.11 -3.77
C GLY A 25 -4.51 12.66 -2.51
N ILE A 26 -3.95 12.38 -1.33
CA ILE A 26 -4.44 12.93 -0.06
C ILE A 26 -3.82 14.32 0.15
N GLU A 27 -4.60 15.26 0.67
CA GLU A 27 -4.11 16.60 0.97
C GLU A 27 -2.95 16.54 1.97
N GLU A 28 -1.91 17.33 1.75
CA GLU A 28 -0.72 17.35 2.58
C GLU A 28 -1.04 17.55 4.07
N ALA A 29 -1.99 18.45 4.37
CA ALA A 29 -2.35 18.78 5.75
C ALA A 29 -2.85 17.57 6.56
N THR A 30 -3.43 16.56 5.91
CA THR A 30 -3.99 15.38 6.59
C THR A 30 -3.29 14.09 6.23
N ALA A 31 -2.32 14.11 5.31
CA ALA A 31 -1.69 12.90 4.79
C ALA A 31 -1.05 12.05 5.88
N TYR A 32 -0.24 12.67 6.75
CA TYR A 32 0.42 11.94 7.82
C TYR A 32 -0.57 11.23 8.74
N SER A 33 -1.56 11.98 9.26
CA SER A 33 -2.49 11.40 10.22
C SER A 33 -3.39 10.34 9.59
N ARG A 34 -3.80 10.53 8.34
CA ARG A 34 -4.62 9.54 7.64
C ARG A 34 -3.84 8.26 7.40
N LEU A 35 -2.59 8.35 6.94
CA LEU A 35 -1.75 7.17 6.75
C LEU A 35 -1.51 6.44 8.06
N SER A 36 -1.24 7.17 9.14
CA SER A 36 -1.06 6.58 10.46
C SER A 36 -2.29 5.77 10.88
N HIS A 37 -3.49 6.32 10.68
CA HIS A 37 -4.74 5.63 11.01
C HIS A 37 -4.94 4.38 10.15
N TYR A 38 -4.60 4.43 8.87
CA TYR A 38 -4.71 3.26 8.00
C TYR A 38 -3.71 2.17 8.38
N GLU A 39 -2.48 2.55 8.73
CA GLU A 39 -1.43 1.59 9.08
C GLU A 39 -1.64 0.95 10.46
N ASN A 40 -2.34 1.61 11.37
CA ASN A 40 -2.63 1.02 12.68
C ASN A 40 -4.05 0.40 12.78
N GLY A 41 -4.81 0.46 11.69
CA GLY A 41 -6.13 -0.16 11.64
C GLY A 41 -7.26 0.65 12.24
N THR A 42 -7.00 1.87 12.71
CA THR A 42 -8.03 2.74 13.29
C THR A 42 -9.09 3.11 12.25
N HIS A 43 -8.66 3.40 11.02
CA HIS A 43 -9.55 3.68 9.90
C HIS A 43 -9.22 2.76 8.73
N LYS A 44 -10.22 2.52 7.88
CA LYS A 44 -10.04 1.70 6.68
C LYS A 44 -10.13 2.61 5.45
N PRO A 45 -9.13 2.57 4.55
CA PRO A 45 -9.22 3.32 3.31
C PRO A 45 -10.28 2.72 2.39
N THR A 46 -10.84 3.54 1.51
CA THR A 46 -11.73 3.04 0.46
C THR A 46 -10.92 2.18 -0.50
N PHE A 47 -11.62 1.32 -1.25
CA PHE A 47 -10.94 0.51 -2.27
C PHE A 47 -10.23 1.40 -3.30
N GLU A 48 -10.88 2.51 -3.68
CA GLU A 48 -10.30 3.45 -4.64
C GLU A 48 -8.98 4.03 -4.14
N LEU A 49 -8.90 4.34 -2.85
CA LEU A 49 -7.66 4.83 -2.27
C LEU A 49 -6.59 3.73 -2.20
N VAL A 50 -7.01 2.49 -1.90
CA VAL A 50 -6.09 1.35 -1.93
C VAL A 50 -5.50 1.17 -3.33
N CYS A 51 -6.29 1.37 -4.38
CA CYS A 51 -5.78 1.33 -5.75
C CYS A 51 -4.70 2.40 -5.99
N GLU A 52 -4.87 3.59 -5.40
CA GLU A 52 -3.86 4.64 -5.51
C GLU A 52 -2.59 4.28 -4.74
N PHE A 53 -2.71 3.68 -3.56
CA PHE A 53 -1.54 3.16 -2.85
C PHE A 53 -0.82 2.09 -3.68
N ALA A 54 -1.58 1.18 -4.28
CA ALA A 54 -1.02 0.13 -5.11
C ALA A 54 -0.22 0.70 -6.28
N ARG A 55 -0.77 1.74 -6.93
CA ARG A 55 -0.10 2.42 -8.02
C ARG A 55 1.22 3.06 -7.57
N VAL A 56 1.18 3.81 -6.47
CA VAL A 56 2.37 4.51 -5.96
C VAL A 56 3.44 3.53 -5.51
N LEU A 57 3.02 2.47 -4.83
CA LEU A 57 3.95 1.48 -4.25
C LEU A 57 4.35 0.38 -5.23
N ASP A 58 3.75 0.37 -6.42
CA ASP A 58 4.01 -0.62 -7.47
C ASP A 58 3.81 -2.05 -6.96
N VAL A 59 2.63 -2.29 -6.37
CA VAL A 59 2.21 -3.62 -5.94
C VAL A 59 0.77 -3.85 -6.43
N PRO A 60 0.34 -5.11 -6.56
CA PRO A 60 -1.04 -5.37 -6.96
C PRO A 60 -1.98 -5.14 -5.78
N GLU A 61 -3.22 -4.72 -6.05
CA GLU A 61 -4.21 -4.43 -5.01
C GLU A 61 -4.44 -5.63 -4.09
N CYS A 62 -4.43 -6.85 -4.66
CA CYS A 62 -4.68 -8.07 -3.88
C CYS A 62 -3.63 -8.31 -2.80
N TYR A 63 -2.43 -7.77 -2.93
CA TYR A 63 -1.41 -7.85 -1.89
C TYR A 63 -1.94 -7.28 -0.56
N PHE A 64 -2.67 -6.17 -0.61
CA PHE A 64 -3.18 -5.52 0.59
C PHE A 64 -4.30 -6.31 1.26
N TYR A 65 -4.89 -7.29 0.58
CA TYR A 65 -6.03 -8.07 1.08
C TYR A 65 -5.67 -9.53 1.38
N THR A 66 -4.42 -9.91 1.18
CA THR A 66 -3.98 -11.28 1.40
C THR A 66 -3.53 -11.45 2.85
N VAL A 67 -4.22 -12.31 3.59
CA VAL A 67 -3.97 -12.50 5.03
C VAL A 67 -2.65 -13.24 5.26
N ASP A 68 -2.40 -14.29 4.53
CA ASP A 68 -1.21 -15.13 4.71
C ASP A 68 0.05 -14.40 4.26
N ASP A 69 1.01 -14.24 5.16
CA ASP A 69 2.23 -13.49 4.89
C ASP A 69 3.06 -14.12 3.76
N ARG A 70 3.13 -15.44 3.76
CA ARG A 70 3.92 -16.16 2.76
C ARG A 70 3.29 -16.02 1.38
N PHE A 71 1.97 -16.16 1.32
CA PHE A 71 1.26 -16.00 0.06
C PHE A 71 1.35 -14.58 -0.47
N ALA A 72 1.30 -13.60 0.43
CA ALA A 72 1.48 -12.19 0.05
C ALA A 72 2.84 -11.98 -0.64
N GLU A 73 3.91 -12.61 -0.12
CA GLU A 73 5.23 -12.50 -0.77
C GLU A 73 5.26 -13.19 -2.13
N GLU A 74 4.56 -14.32 -2.27
CA GLU A 74 4.47 -14.99 -3.57
C GLU A 74 3.73 -14.14 -4.59
N ILE A 75 2.69 -13.43 -4.16
CA ILE A 75 1.96 -12.49 -5.02
C ILE A 75 2.90 -11.41 -5.54
N LEU A 76 3.76 -10.85 -4.69
CA LEU A 76 4.72 -9.84 -5.13
C LEU A 76 5.70 -10.39 -6.16
N LYS A 77 6.20 -11.60 -5.94
CA LYS A 77 7.10 -12.24 -6.90
C LYS A 77 6.43 -12.41 -8.26
N LEU A 78 5.21 -12.91 -8.27
CA LEU A 78 4.45 -13.10 -9.50
C LEU A 78 4.18 -11.77 -10.19
N TYR A 79 3.82 -10.74 -9.42
CA TYR A 79 3.56 -9.42 -9.96
C TYR A 79 4.80 -8.83 -10.64
N PHE A 80 5.97 -8.93 -9.99
CA PHE A 80 7.21 -8.41 -10.56
C PHE A 80 7.60 -9.17 -11.83
N GLU A 81 7.43 -10.48 -11.87
CA GLU A 81 7.67 -11.28 -13.07
C GLU A 81 6.72 -10.88 -14.21
N TYR A 82 5.43 -10.71 -13.89
CA TYR A 82 4.43 -10.29 -14.86
C TYR A 82 4.79 -8.94 -15.49
N ASN A 83 5.16 -7.97 -14.66
CA ASN A 83 5.53 -6.64 -15.14
C ASN A 83 6.85 -6.63 -15.92
N LYS A 84 7.77 -7.51 -15.60
CA LYS A 84 9.04 -7.61 -16.30
C LYS A 84 8.86 -8.07 -17.75
N GLU A 85 7.84 -8.88 -18.01
CA GLU A 85 7.55 -9.40 -19.35
C GLU A 85 6.78 -8.39 -20.21
N ASN A 86 6.18 -7.39 -19.57
CA ASN A 86 5.43 -6.36 -20.27
C ASN A 86 6.23 -5.07 -20.38
#